data_b9ad89fdf29407de37138cdd6f177278
#
_entry.id   b9ad89fdf29407de37138cdd6f177278
#
_cell.length_a   1.000
_cell.length_b   1.000
_cell.length_c   1.000
_cell.angle_alpha   90.00
_cell.angle_beta   90.00
_cell.angle_gamma   90.00
#
_symmetry.space_group_name_H-M   'P 1'
#
loop_
_entity.id
_entity.type
_entity.pdbx_description
1 polymer ?
#
loop_
_entity_poly.entity_id
_entity_poly.type
_entity_poly.pdbx_seq_one_letter_code
_entity_poly.pdbx_strand_id
1 'polypeptide(L)'
;EEFVTAYTPYQAEISQGVLQSIFEFQTMICELTGLDAANASVYDGASAAAEAVAMCRERKRTRAVVSAAAHPDVISTIRTYSFGAGTEVAAAPAENGVTDLTGLLDETTACVYVQQPNFFGQLEDLPALAAQVHAAGARLIVGVNPAALGVLESPGACGADIAVGEGQPLGLPLSWGGPYLGFMAASQSLMRRLPGRIVGETRDSQGERAFVLTLQAREQHIRREKASSNVCSNEALCALTASVYLSLMGPDGLRQVGEQCHAKAHYLAAELCRLPGVSLRYPGPFFHEFVTDLPEPQKVLSALEARGILGGWPVEGGLLWCATEKQSRAELDEAVSIVKEVLDR
;
A
#
# COMPACT_ATOMS: atom_id res chain seq x y z
N GLU A 1 1.24 -10.48 -31.48
CA GLU A 1 0.05 -11.32 -31.30
C GLU A 1 -0.22 -11.60 -29.82
N GLU A 2 0.81 -11.70 -28.98
CA GLU A 2 0.76 -12.06 -27.56
C GLU A 2 -0.02 -11.07 -26.71
N PHE A 3 -0.16 -9.82 -27.15
CA PHE A 3 -0.84 -8.73 -26.46
C PHE A 3 -2.10 -8.26 -27.20
N VAL A 4 -2.88 -9.17 -27.75
CA VAL A 4 -4.11 -8.82 -28.50
C VAL A 4 -5.22 -8.24 -27.62
N THR A 5 -5.12 -8.42 -26.30
CA THR A 5 -6.03 -7.79 -25.33
C THR A 5 -5.32 -7.50 -24.01
N ALA A 6 -5.65 -6.34 -23.42
CA ALA A 6 -5.24 -5.97 -22.06
C ALA A 6 -6.33 -6.29 -21.02
N TYR A 7 -7.48 -6.84 -21.44
CA TYR A 7 -8.51 -7.31 -20.54
C TYR A 7 -8.09 -8.60 -19.83
N THR A 8 -8.80 -9.00 -18.81
CA THR A 8 -8.48 -10.23 -18.06
C THR A 8 -8.32 -11.42 -19.01
N PRO A 9 -7.17 -12.11 -18.98
CA PRO A 9 -6.82 -13.15 -19.96
C PRO A 9 -7.51 -14.48 -19.64
N TYR A 10 -8.80 -14.58 -19.93
CA TYR A 10 -9.58 -15.80 -19.68
C TYR A 10 -9.19 -16.99 -20.56
N GLN A 11 -8.73 -16.72 -21.79
CA GLN A 11 -8.33 -17.72 -22.76
C GLN A 11 -6.81 -17.72 -22.89
N ALA A 12 -6.16 -18.73 -22.31
CA ALA A 12 -4.70 -18.83 -22.29
C ALA A 12 -4.10 -18.89 -23.69
N GLU A 13 -4.78 -19.57 -24.62
CA GLU A 13 -4.32 -19.78 -26.00
C GLU A 13 -4.14 -18.50 -26.82
N ILE A 14 -4.80 -17.39 -26.43
CA ILE A 14 -4.70 -16.11 -27.15
C ILE A 14 -4.13 -14.99 -26.26
N SER A 15 -3.74 -15.27 -25.04
CA SER A 15 -3.35 -14.26 -24.04
C SER A 15 -1.99 -14.56 -23.39
N GLN A 16 -1.11 -15.31 -24.06
CA GLN A 16 0.15 -15.75 -23.47
C GLN A 16 1.04 -14.59 -23.04
N GLY A 17 1.16 -13.51 -23.84
CA GLY A 17 1.95 -12.34 -23.47
C GLY A 17 1.40 -11.59 -22.25
N VAL A 18 0.06 -11.43 -22.14
CA VAL A 18 -0.59 -10.82 -20.97
C VAL A 18 -0.44 -11.71 -19.74
N LEU A 19 -0.61 -13.02 -19.88
CA LEU A 19 -0.39 -13.97 -18.78
C LEU A 19 1.06 -13.95 -18.31
N GLN A 20 2.03 -13.92 -19.23
CA GLN A 20 3.45 -13.80 -18.88
C GLN A 20 3.71 -12.50 -18.11
N SER A 21 3.22 -11.37 -18.59
CA SER A 21 3.42 -10.08 -17.90
C SER A 21 2.81 -10.05 -16.50
N ILE A 22 1.66 -10.70 -16.29
CA ILE A 22 1.06 -10.85 -14.97
C ILE A 22 1.90 -11.78 -14.08
N PHE A 23 2.43 -12.88 -14.63
CA PHE A 23 3.32 -13.77 -13.90
C PHE A 23 4.59 -13.04 -13.44
N GLU A 24 5.18 -12.23 -14.31
CA GLU A 24 6.32 -11.38 -13.99
C GLU A 24 5.97 -10.33 -12.95
N PHE A 25 4.81 -9.67 -13.07
CA PHE A 25 4.28 -8.75 -12.03
C PHE A 25 4.15 -9.44 -10.66
N GLN A 26 3.54 -10.63 -10.62
CA GLN A 26 3.43 -11.40 -9.38
C GLN A 26 4.80 -11.68 -8.75
N THR A 27 5.79 -12.05 -9.59
CA THR A 27 7.16 -12.29 -9.14
C THR A 27 7.80 -11.02 -8.56
N MET A 28 7.65 -9.87 -9.25
CA MET A 28 8.18 -8.59 -8.78
C MET A 28 7.53 -8.15 -7.45
N ILE A 29 6.23 -8.37 -7.29
CA ILE A 29 5.55 -8.08 -6.03
C ILE A 29 6.04 -9.01 -4.90
N CYS A 30 6.26 -10.29 -5.18
CA CYS A 30 6.88 -11.20 -4.20
C CYS A 30 8.27 -10.73 -3.77
N GLU A 31 9.13 -10.36 -4.73
CA GLU A 31 10.48 -9.86 -4.45
C GLU A 31 10.45 -8.57 -3.61
N LEU A 32 9.60 -7.60 -3.98
CA LEU A 32 9.45 -6.33 -3.24
C LEU A 32 8.93 -6.53 -1.82
N THR A 33 8.00 -7.45 -1.65
CA THR A 33 7.34 -7.66 -0.34
C THR A 33 8.04 -8.70 0.53
N GLY A 34 8.93 -9.52 -0.03
CA GLY A 34 9.59 -10.62 0.66
C GLY A 34 8.61 -11.75 1.03
N LEU A 35 7.51 -11.92 0.27
CA LEU A 35 6.47 -12.93 0.51
C LEU A 35 6.42 -13.95 -0.64
N ASP A 36 5.82 -15.11 -0.37
CA ASP A 36 5.96 -16.30 -1.22
C ASP A 36 5.06 -16.32 -2.45
N ALA A 37 3.91 -15.63 -2.42
CA ALA A 37 2.94 -15.67 -3.49
C ALA A 37 2.16 -14.35 -3.61
N ALA A 38 1.95 -13.89 -4.84
CA ALA A 38 1.12 -12.74 -5.16
C ALA A 38 0.01 -13.12 -6.14
N ASN A 39 -1.09 -12.36 -6.13
CA ASN A 39 -2.14 -12.48 -7.15
C ASN A 39 -1.89 -11.55 -8.34
N ALA A 40 -2.74 -11.66 -9.36
CA ALA A 40 -2.64 -10.86 -10.59
C ALA A 40 -3.01 -9.37 -10.38
N SER A 41 -3.52 -8.99 -9.29
CA SER A 41 -3.96 -7.69 -8.76
C SER A 41 -5.42 -7.70 -8.28
N VAL A 42 -5.79 -6.65 -7.57
CA VAL A 42 -7.15 -6.27 -7.23
C VAL A 42 -7.38 -4.81 -7.61
N TYR A 43 -8.54 -4.22 -7.30
CA TYR A 43 -8.97 -2.91 -7.81
C TYR A 43 -8.06 -1.75 -7.38
N ASP A 44 -7.73 -1.70 -6.08
CA ASP A 44 -6.92 -0.65 -5.45
C ASP A 44 -6.35 -1.14 -4.11
N GLY A 45 -5.47 -0.33 -3.51
CA GLY A 45 -4.83 -0.68 -2.24
C GLY A 45 -5.79 -0.81 -1.06
N ALA A 46 -6.88 -0.04 -1.03
CA ALA A 46 -7.88 -0.11 0.04
C ALA A 46 -8.70 -1.41 -0.06
N SER A 47 -9.11 -1.79 -1.27
CA SER A 47 -9.74 -3.09 -1.54
C SER A 47 -8.80 -4.25 -1.19
N ALA A 48 -7.50 -4.13 -1.54
CA ALA A 48 -6.49 -5.12 -1.18
C ALA A 48 -6.41 -5.32 0.35
N ALA A 49 -6.43 -4.25 1.12
CA ALA A 49 -6.44 -4.31 2.59
C ALA A 49 -7.71 -4.99 3.14
N ALA A 50 -8.88 -4.66 2.59
CA ALA A 50 -10.14 -5.27 3.01
C ALA A 50 -10.21 -6.76 2.66
N GLU A 51 -9.74 -7.16 1.49
CA GLU A 51 -9.62 -8.57 1.08
C GLU A 51 -8.62 -9.34 1.97
N ALA A 52 -7.51 -8.71 2.35
CA ALA A 52 -6.54 -9.31 3.27
C ALA A 52 -7.15 -9.59 4.65
N VAL A 53 -7.98 -8.69 5.17
CA VAL A 53 -8.74 -8.91 6.40
C VAL A 53 -9.69 -10.10 6.24
N ALA A 54 -10.42 -10.18 5.12
CA ALA A 54 -11.30 -11.31 4.84
C ALA A 54 -10.55 -12.65 4.74
N MET A 55 -9.33 -12.65 4.17
CA MET A 55 -8.45 -13.83 4.11
C MET A 55 -8.08 -14.39 5.49
N CYS A 56 -7.93 -13.51 6.48
CA CYS A 56 -7.49 -13.92 7.82
C CYS A 56 -8.61 -14.51 8.68
N ARG A 57 -9.87 -14.30 8.28
CA ARG A 57 -11.03 -14.75 9.07
C ARG A 57 -11.08 -16.28 9.20
N GLU A 58 -11.29 -16.74 10.41
CA GLU A 58 -11.44 -18.15 10.76
C GLU A 58 -12.68 -18.34 11.66
N ARG A 59 -13.10 -19.61 11.86
CA ARG A 59 -14.33 -19.92 12.60
C ARG A 59 -14.40 -19.30 14.00
N LYS A 60 -13.25 -19.23 14.70
CA LYS A 60 -13.14 -18.71 16.07
C LYS A 60 -12.47 -17.34 16.12
N ARG A 61 -11.83 -16.92 15.03
CA ARG A 61 -11.10 -15.65 14.91
C ARG A 61 -11.79 -14.80 13.86
N THR A 62 -12.61 -13.87 14.32
CA THR A 62 -13.49 -13.05 13.46
C THR A 62 -13.31 -11.55 13.69
N ARG A 63 -12.41 -11.16 14.59
CA ARG A 63 -12.14 -9.78 14.93
C ARG A 63 -10.88 -9.30 14.22
N ALA A 64 -10.95 -8.13 13.57
CA ALA A 64 -9.80 -7.45 13.01
C ALA A 64 -9.44 -6.23 13.87
N VAL A 65 -8.16 -5.99 14.10
CA VAL A 65 -7.64 -4.78 14.73
C VAL A 65 -6.96 -3.95 13.65
N VAL A 66 -7.35 -2.69 13.51
CA VAL A 66 -6.86 -1.81 12.43
C VAL A 66 -6.24 -0.57 13.07
N SER A 67 -5.01 -0.26 12.68
CA SER A 67 -4.30 0.93 13.16
C SER A 67 -5.08 2.22 12.85
N ALA A 68 -5.22 3.10 13.82
CA ALA A 68 -5.74 4.45 13.62
C ALA A 68 -4.76 5.36 12.83
N ALA A 69 -3.49 4.94 12.69
CA ALA A 69 -2.52 5.59 11.83
C ALA A 69 -2.57 5.10 10.36
N ALA A 70 -3.49 4.21 10.01
CA ALA A 70 -3.71 3.85 8.60
C ALA A 70 -4.49 4.95 7.86
N HIS A 71 -4.40 4.97 6.52
CA HIS A 71 -5.14 5.93 5.70
C HIS A 71 -6.65 5.84 5.99
N PRO A 72 -7.36 6.97 6.19
CA PRO A 72 -8.79 6.97 6.56
C PRO A 72 -9.68 6.19 5.59
N ASP A 73 -9.43 6.29 4.28
CA ASP A 73 -10.20 5.58 3.27
C ASP A 73 -9.96 4.06 3.31
N VAL A 74 -8.74 3.63 3.64
CA VAL A 74 -8.45 2.21 3.87
C VAL A 74 -9.23 1.68 5.07
N ILE A 75 -9.24 2.43 6.18
CA ILE A 75 -10.02 2.09 7.38
C ILE A 75 -11.51 1.98 7.03
N SER A 76 -12.04 2.96 6.28
CA SER A 76 -13.44 3.01 5.84
C SER A 76 -13.79 1.81 4.95
N THR A 77 -12.93 1.47 4.00
CA THR A 77 -13.11 0.33 3.10
C THR A 77 -13.09 -1.00 3.85
N ILE A 78 -12.11 -1.19 4.75
CA ILE A 78 -12.06 -2.37 5.63
C ILE A 78 -13.38 -2.51 6.42
N ARG A 79 -13.88 -1.42 7.01
CA ARG A 79 -15.15 -1.44 7.76
C ARG A 79 -16.34 -1.80 6.88
N THR A 80 -16.40 -1.28 5.65
CA THR A 80 -17.48 -1.57 4.70
C THR A 80 -17.52 -3.05 4.32
N TYR A 81 -16.39 -3.64 3.96
CA TYR A 81 -16.29 -5.07 3.65
C TYR A 81 -16.61 -5.95 4.88
N SER A 82 -16.09 -5.53 6.03
CA SER A 82 -16.26 -6.24 7.30
C SER A 82 -17.72 -6.24 7.77
N PHE A 83 -18.46 -5.15 7.53
CA PHE A 83 -19.89 -5.07 7.86
C PHE A 83 -20.70 -6.17 7.17
N GLY A 84 -20.51 -6.36 5.85
CA GLY A 84 -21.19 -7.40 5.10
C GLY A 84 -20.84 -8.83 5.54
N ALA A 85 -19.63 -9.04 6.04
CA ALA A 85 -19.14 -10.33 6.51
C ALA A 85 -19.42 -10.59 8.02
N GLY A 86 -19.92 -9.60 8.76
CA GLY A 86 -20.09 -9.68 10.22
C GLY A 86 -18.74 -9.79 10.97
N THR A 87 -17.68 -9.17 10.45
CA THR A 87 -16.37 -9.09 11.09
C THR A 87 -16.33 -7.85 11.97
N GLU A 88 -15.99 -8.01 13.24
CA GLU A 88 -15.76 -6.88 14.14
C GLU A 88 -14.45 -6.17 13.76
N VAL A 89 -14.47 -4.85 13.69
CA VAL A 89 -13.28 -4.03 13.40
C VAL A 89 -13.03 -3.09 14.58
N ALA A 90 -11.99 -3.38 15.36
CA ALA A 90 -11.51 -2.54 16.44
C ALA A 90 -10.38 -1.62 15.95
N ALA A 91 -10.32 -0.41 16.48
CA ALA A 91 -9.23 0.52 16.20
C ALA A 91 -8.10 0.35 17.22
N ALA A 92 -6.87 0.23 16.75
CA ALA A 92 -5.67 0.38 17.58
C ALA A 92 -5.29 1.87 17.63
N PRO A 93 -5.14 2.47 18.81
CA PRO A 93 -4.79 3.87 18.94
C PRO A 93 -3.38 4.15 18.38
N ALA A 94 -3.13 5.41 18.01
CA ALA A 94 -1.85 5.86 17.47
C ALA A 94 -1.56 7.30 17.93
N GLU A 95 -1.73 7.59 19.21
CA GLU A 95 -1.61 8.93 19.78
C GLU A 95 -0.22 9.55 19.59
N ASN A 96 0.82 8.71 19.60
CA ASN A 96 2.20 9.12 19.35
C ASN A 96 2.62 9.01 17.88
N GLY A 97 1.65 8.88 16.96
CA GLY A 97 1.91 8.74 15.52
C GLY A 97 2.25 7.33 15.07
N VAL A 98 2.33 6.35 15.98
CA VAL A 98 2.59 4.92 15.70
C VAL A 98 1.58 4.04 16.43
N THR A 99 1.37 2.84 15.91
CA THR A 99 0.35 1.91 16.39
C THR A 99 0.64 1.37 17.78
N ASP A 100 -0.33 1.44 18.69
CA ASP A 100 -0.28 0.79 20.00
C ASP A 100 -1.28 -0.39 20.05
N LEU A 101 -0.77 -1.59 20.29
CA LEU A 101 -1.54 -2.82 20.40
C LEU A 101 -1.79 -3.26 21.84
N THR A 102 -1.39 -2.46 22.82
CA THR A 102 -1.45 -2.81 24.25
C THR A 102 -2.88 -3.16 24.68
N GLY A 103 -3.08 -4.40 25.16
CA GLY A 103 -4.35 -4.88 25.67
C GLY A 103 -5.46 -5.11 24.64
N LEU A 104 -5.13 -5.04 23.33
CA LEU A 104 -6.14 -5.17 22.26
C LEU A 104 -6.25 -6.57 21.66
N LEU A 105 -5.23 -7.40 21.82
CA LEU A 105 -5.17 -8.73 21.17
C LEU A 105 -5.70 -9.82 22.09
N ASP A 106 -6.55 -10.68 21.55
CA ASP A 106 -7.15 -11.81 22.24
C ASP A 106 -7.30 -13.04 21.30
N GLU A 107 -7.88 -14.12 21.81
CA GLU A 107 -8.12 -15.35 21.03
C GLU A 107 -9.15 -15.20 19.92
N THR A 108 -9.93 -14.13 19.88
CA THR A 108 -10.87 -13.82 18.78
C THR A 108 -10.26 -13.00 17.67
N THR A 109 -9.08 -12.45 17.90
CA THR A 109 -8.36 -11.62 16.92
C THR A 109 -7.87 -12.48 15.76
N ALA A 110 -8.35 -12.20 14.55
CA ALA A 110 -7.95 -12.86 13.30
C ALA A 110 -6.69 -12.23 12.73
N CYS A 111 -6.66 -10.90 12.70
CA CYS A 111 -5.55 -10.13 12.13
C CYS A 111 -5.42 -8.75 12.74
N VAL A 112 -4.24 -8.18 12.51
CA VAL A 112 -3.94 -6.76 12.72
C VAL A 112 -3.54 -6.17 11.37
N TYR A 113 -4.09 -5.00 11.03
CA TYR A 113 -3.67 -4.20 9.88
C TYR A 113 -2.90 -2.97 10.35
N VAL A 114 -1.71 -2.79 9.80
CA VAL A 114 -0.89 -1.58 9.95
C VAL A 114 -0.44 -1.09 8.58
N GLN A 115 -0.01 0.16 8.47
CA GLN A 115 0.49 0.74 7.23
C GLN A 115 1.94 1.22 7.41
N GLN A 116 2.80 0.99 6.42
CA GLN A 116 4.21 1.32 6.43
C GLN A 116 4.66 1.96 5.09
N PRO A 117 5.06 3.23 5.04
CA PRO A 117 4.86 4.23 6.11
C PRO A 117 3.38 4.43 6.42
N ASN A 118 3.04 4.85 7.64
CA ASN A 118 1.65 5.06 8.00
C ASN A 118 1.12 6.41 7.45
N PHE A 119 -0.16 6.73 7.71
CA PHE A 119 -0.80 7.94 7.18
C PHE A 119 -0.12 9.25 7.63
N PHE A 120 0.54 9.24 8.78
CA PHE A 120 1.29 10.40 9.28
C PHE A 120 2.74 10.43 8.78
N GLY A 121 3.11 9.50 7.89
CA GLY A 121 4.44 9.34 7.33
C GLY A 121 5.42 8.58 8.23
N GLN A 122 5.03 8.24 9.48
CA GLN A 122 5.89 7.59 10.45
C GLN A 122 6.17 6.14 10.09
N LEU A 123 7.34 5.66 10.51
CA LEU A 123 7.72 4.25 10.37
C LEU A 123 7.33 3.47 11.62
N GLU A 124 6.61 2.36 11.40
CA GLU A 124 6.19 1.44 12.45
C GLU A 124 7.33 0.45 12.81
N ASP A 125 7.40 0.01 14.05
CA ASP A 125 8.28 -1.10 14.43
C ASP A 125 7.63 -2.43 14.06
N LEU A 126 7.69 -2.78 12.76
CA LEU A 126 7.04 -3.98 12.23
C LEU A 126 7.50 -5.27 12.92
N PRO A 127 8.81 -5.50 13.20
CA PRO A 127 9.23 -6.71 13.91
C PRO A 127 8.61 -6.84 15.31
N ALA A 128 8.53 -5.73 16.07
CA ALA A 128 7.92 -5.75 17.39
C ALA A 128 6.39 -5.99 17.31
N LEU A 129 5.70 -5.38 16.34
CA LEU A 129 4.28 -5.60 16.10
C LEU A 129 4.02 -7.06 15.66
N ALA A 130 4.84 -7.60 14.75
CA ALA A 130 4.74 -8.99 14.31
C ALA A 130 4.85 -9.97 15.49
N ALA A 131 5.83 -9.76 16.38
CA ALA A 131 6.01 -10.59 17.55
C ALA A 131 4.77 -10.58 18.48
N GLN A 132 4.16 -9.43 18.72
CA GLN A 132 2.93 -9.31 19.53
C GLN A 132 1.75 -9.99 18.86
N VAL A 133 1.54 -9.76 17.56
CA VAL A 133 0.43 -10.31 16.77
C VAL A 133 0.52 -11.84 16.72
N HIS A 134 1.70 -12.37 16.44
CA HIS A 134 1.91 -13.83 16.37
C HIS A 134 1.81 -14.51 17.75
N ALA A 135 2.23 -13.84 18.82
CA ALA A 135 2.05 -14.36 20.18
C ALA A 135 0.57 -14.52 20.54
N ALA A 136 -0.32 -13.67 20.02
CA ALA A 136 -1.77 -13.82 20.14
C ALA A 136 -2.36 -14.85 19.18
N GLY A 137 -1.56 -15.41 18.26
CA GLY A 137 -1.98 -16.35 17.22
C GLY A 137 -2.78 -15.68 16.09
N ALA A 138 -2.69 -14.37 15.94
CA ALA A 138 -3.29 -13.60 14.86
C ALA A 138 -2.32 -13.45 13.67
N ARG A 139 -2.79 -12.84 12.57
CA ARG A 139 -1.99 -12.56 11.36
C ARG A 139 -1.67 -11.07 11.27
N LEU A 140 -0.46 -10.74 10.84
CA LEU A 140 -0.06 -9.36 10.55
C LEU A 140 -0.24 -9.05 9.06
N ILE A 141 -1.06 -8.05 8.78
CA ILE A 141 -1.25 -7.46 7.45
C ILE A 141 -0.55 -6.11 7.43
N VAL A 142 0.34 -5.90 6.46
CA VAL A 142 1.05 -4.62 6.30
C VAL A 142 0.67 -3.99 4.96
N GLY A 143 0.06 -2.79 5.03
CA GLY A 143 -0.13 -1.92 3.88
C GLY A 143 1.18 -1.19 3.58
N VAL A 144 1.69 -1.25 2.35
CA VAL A 144 2.98 -0.65 2.01
C VAL A 144 2.88 0.33 0.84
N ASN A 145 3.71 1.38 0.87
CA ASN A 145 3.99 2.19 -0.30
C ASN A 145 5.14 1.52 -1.08
N PRO A 146 4.92 1.10 -2.35
CA PRO A 146 5.93 0.37 -3.10
C PRO A 146 7.23 1.17 -3.37
N ALA A 147 7.16 2.51 -3.45
CA ALA A 147 8.35 3.33 -3.59
C ALA A 147 9.25 3.30 -2.33
N ALA A 148 8.64 3.13 -1.15
CA ALA A 148 9.38 3.02 0.11
C ALA A 148 10.15 1.68 0.20
N LEU A 149 9.70 0.63 -0.47
CA LEU A 149 10.36 -0.68 -0.49
C LEU A 149 11.72 -0.66 -1.21
N GLY A 150 12.04 0.41 -1.94
CA GLY A 150 13.38 0.63 -2.46
C GLY A 150 14.44 0.92 -1.40
N VAL A 151 14.04 1.33 -0.18
CA VAL A 151 14.93 1.76 0.92
C VAL A 151 14.55 1.19 2.28
N LEU A 152 13.34 0.66 2.45
CA LEU A 152 12.90 0.02 3.69
C LEU A 152 13.00 -1.50 3.57
N GLU A 153 13.18 -2.14 4.72
CA GLU A 153 13.12 -3.61 4.82
C GLU A 153 11.75 -4.11 4.36
N SER A 154 11.74 -5.24 3.64
CA SER A 154 10.50 -5.83 3.13
C SER A 154 9.57 -6.26 4.26
N PRO A 155 8.24 -6.12 4.11
CA PRO A 155 7.30 -6.51 5.15
C PRO A 155 7.38 -7.99 5.51
N GLY A 156 7.69 -8.88 4.55
CA GLY A 156 7.89 -10.30 4.80
C GLY A 156 9.09 -10.56 5.72
N ALA A 157 10.23 -9.89 5.50
CA ALA A 157 11.39 -9.98 6.38
C ALA A 157 11.12 -9.43 7.77
N CYS A 158 10.21 -8.46 7.90
CA CYS A 158 9.73 -7.93 9.17
C CYS A 158 8.65 -8.79 9.85
N GLY A 159 8.26 -9.92 9.26
CA GLY A 159 7.31 -10.85 9.85
C GLY A 159 5.85 -10.65 9.43
N ALA A 160 5.55 -9.91 8.36
CA ALA A 160 4.20 -9.83 7.82
C ALA A 160 3.74 -11.19 7.25
N ASP A 161 2.49 -11.55 7.50
CA ASP A 161 1.83 -12.70 6.86
C ASP A 161 1.26 -12.34 5.48
N ILE A 162 0.81 -11.08 5.33
CA ILE A 162 0.25 -10.52 4.11
C ILE A 162 0.76 -9.09 3.94
N ALA A 163 1.19 -8.75 2.73
CA ALA A 163 1.46 -7.38 2.32
C ALA A 163 0.46 -6.96 1.24
N VAL A 164 -0.02 -5.73 1.35
CA VAL A 164 -0.95 -5.12 0.40
C VAL A 164 -0.53 -3.70 0.10
N GLY A 165 -0.98 -3.13 -1.00
CA GLY A 165 -0.68 -1.74 -1.30
C GLY A 165 -1.33 -1.26 -2.57
N GLU A 166 -1.14 0.04 -2.82
CA GLU A 166 -1.51 0.70 -4.06
C GLU A 166 -0.31 0.76 -4.99
N GLY A 167 -0.43 0.18 -6.17
CA GLY A 167 0.62 0.12 -7.19
C GLY A 167 0.69 1.35 -8.10
N GLN A 168 -0.16 2.36 -7.92
CA GLN A 168 -0.15 3.57 -8.73
C GLN A 168 1.26 4.21 -8.83
N PRO A 169 2.08 4.27 -7.76
CA PRO A 169 3.44 4.81 -7.85
C PRO A 169 4.39 4.04 -8.78
N LEU A 170 4.03 2.84 -9.21
CA LEU A 170 4.80 2.02 -10.14
C LEU A 170 4.52 2.38 -11.62
N GLY A 171 4.61 3.68 -11.95
CA GLY A 171 4.55 4.19 -13.32
C GLY A 171 3.15 4.52 -13.84
N LEU A 172 2.11 4.47 -13.02
CA LEU A 172 0.76 4.86 -13.40
C LEU A 172 0.54 6.38 -13.15
N PRO A 173 -0.08 7.12 -14.07
CA PRO A 173 -0.45 8.51 -13.84
C PRO A 173 -1.60 8.59 -12.84
N LEU A 174 -1.78 9.76 -12.19
CA LEU A 174 -2.88 9.99 -11.25
C LEU A 174 -4.26 9.92 -11.91
N SER A 175 -4.37 10.34 -13.17
CA SER A 175 -5.57 10.20 -14.05
C SER A 175 -6.90 10.54 -13.36
N TRP A 176 -6.89 11.58 -12.52
CA TRP A 176 -8.10 12.06 -11.82
C TRP A 176 -8.80 10.99 -10.94
N GLY A 177 -8.06 10.06 -10.42
CA GLY A 177 -8.57 9.02 -9.54
C GLY A 177 -8.67 7.63 -10.17
N GLY A 178 -7.88 7.32 -11.15
CA GLY A 178 -7.81 5.96 -11.67
C GLY A 178 -7.54 5.83 -13.18
N PRO A 179 -7.33 4.62 -13.68
CA PRO A 179 -7.39 3.35 -12.92
C PRO A 179 -6.25 3.22 -11.92
N TYR A 180 -6.50 2.46 -10.83
CA TYR A 180 -5.54 2.10 -9.81
C TYR A 180 -5.09 0.65 -9.93
N LEU A 181 -4.21 0.21 -9.01
CA LEU A 181 -3.61 -1.13 -9.05
C LEU A 181 -3.41 -1.64 -7.63
N GLY A 182 -4.40 -2.30 -7.06
CA GLY A 182 -4.21 -2.99 -5.79
C GLY A 182 -3.31 -4.21 -5.96
N PHE A 183 -2.27 -4.35 -5.15
CA PHE A 183 -1.47 -5.56 -5.11
C PHE A 183 -1.58 -6.27 -3.76
N MET A 184 -1.40 -7.59 -3.79
CA MET A 184 -1.44 -8.45 -2.63
C MET A 184 -0.39 -9.54 -2.75
N ALA A 185 0.38 -9.72 -1.67
CA ALA A 185 1.24 -10.88 -1.51
C ALA A 185 1.02 -11.51 -0.14
N ALA A 186 1.24 -12.81 -0.04
CA ALA A 186 1.01 -13.57 1.18
C ALA A 186 2.04 -14.69 1.35
N SER A 187 2.20 -15.14 2.59
CA SER A 187 2.98 -16.34 2.90
C SER A 187 2.37 -17.58 2.21
N GLN A 188 3.19 -18.60 1.96
CA GLN A 188 2.78 -19.83 1.29
C GLN A 188 1.55 -20.49 1.95
N SER A 189 1.43 -20.39 3.26
CA SER A 189 0.30 -20.93 4.01
C SER A 189 -1.04 -20.30 3.65
N LEU A 190 -1.02 -19.04 3.19
CA LEU A 190 -2.19 -18.25 2.81
C LEU A 190 -2.42 -18.16 1.30
N MET A 191 -1.51 -18.65 0.47
CA MET A 191 -1.60 -18.60 -1.00
C MET A 191 -2.97 -19.05 -1.54
N ARG A 192 -3.55 -20.11 -0.98
CA ARG A 192 -4.86 -20.62 -1.40
C ARG A 192 -6.05 -19.77 -0.92
N ARG A 193 -5.81 -18.71 -0.16
CA ARG A 193 -6.81 -17.74 0.27
C ARG A 193 -6.72 -16.41 -0.49
N LEU A 194 -5.65 -16.19 -1.27
CA LEU A 194 -5.52 -14.98 -2.10
C LEU A 194 -6.73 -14.81 -3.02
N PRO A 195 -7.39 -13.65 -3.05
CA PRO A 195 -8.51 -13.39 -3.96
C PRO A 195 -8.02 -13.20 -5.39
N GLY A 196 -8.96 -13.18 -6.33
CA GLY A 196 -8.70 -12.87 -7.74
C GLY A 196 -7.88 -13.94 -8.48
N ARG A 197 -7.33 -13.55 -9.60
CA ARG A 197 -6.58 -14.42 -10.50
C ARG A 197 -5.17 -14.69 -9.99
N ILE A 198 -4.65 -15.89 -10.27
CA ILE A 198 -3.23 -16.23 -10.11
C ILE A 198 -2.79 -16.90 -11.39
N VAL A 199 -1.71 -16.39 -11.98
CA VAL A 199 -1.07 -16.98 -13.15
C VAL A 199 0.05 -17.92 -12.69
N GLY A 200 0.11 -19.07 -13.31
CA GLY A 200 1.17 -20.06 -13.11
C GLY A 200 1.89 -20.38 -14.43
N GLU A 201 3.15 -20.73 -14.32
CA GLU A 201 3.94 -21.27 -15.43
C GLU A 201 3.62 -22.74 -15.65
N THR A 202 3.58 -23.17 -16.91
CA THR A 202 3.35 -24.56 -17.34
C THR A 202 4.13 -24.84 -18.62
N ARG A 203 3.89 -26.00 -19.22
CA ARG A 203 4.37 -26.35 -20.57
C ARG A 203 3.17 -26.72 -21.42
N ASP A 204 3.24 -26.35 -22.70
CA ASP A 204 2.24 -26.73 -23.69
C ASP A 204 2.38 -28.19 -24.15
N SER A 205 1.56 -28.61 -25.11
CA SER A 205 1.61 -29.98 -25.68
C SER A 205 2.87 -30.30 -26.45
N GLN A 206 3.67 -29.28 -26.81
CA GLN A 206 4.95 -29.43 -27.50
C GLN A 206 6.15 -29.34 -26.53
N GLY A 207 5.87 -29.09 -25.23
CA GLY A 207 6.90 -28.95 -24.19
C GLY A 207 7.44 -27.51 -24.05
N GLU A 208 6.92 -26.55 -24.80
CA GLU A 208 7.32 -25.16 -24.74
C GLU A 208 6.74 -24.45 -23.47
N ARG A 209 7.45 -23.44 -23.02
CA ARG A 209 7.02 -22.62 -21.85
C ARG A 209 5.70 -21.93 -22.14
N ALA A 210 4.75 -22.05 -21.23
CA ALA A 210 3.42 -21.48 -21.37
C ALA A 210 2.88 -21.00 -20.01
N PHE A 211 1.83 -20.17 -20.03
CA PHE A 211 1.22 -19.59 -18.85
C PHE A 211 -0.28 -19.88 -18.82
N VAL A 212 -0.81 -20.11 -17.62
CA VAL A 212 -2.24 -20.42 -17.42
C VAL A 212 -2.75 -19.79 -16.15
N LEU A 213 -4.08 -19.59 -16.06
CA LEU A 213 -4.73 -19.29 -14.81
C LEU A 213 -4.75 -20.55 -13.92
N THR A 214 -4.32 -20.42 -12.67
CA THR A 214 -4.22 -21.53 -11.72
C THR A 214 -5.04 -21.28 -10.45
N LEU A 215 -5.22 -22.33 -9.62
CA LEU A 215 -5.96 -22.27 -8.35
C LEU A 215 -7.39 -21.71 -8.47
N GLN A 216 -8.04 -21.83 -9.61
CA GLN A 216 -9.35 -21.24 -9.92
C GLN A 216 -10.49 -21.79 -9.05
N ALA A 217 -10.34 -22.99 -8.48
CA ALA A 217 -11.39 -23.65 -7.66
C ALA A 217 -11.87 -22.82 -6.45
N ARG A 218 -11.10 -21.81 -6.01
CA ARG A 218 -11.45 -20.89 -4.92
C ARG A 218 -12.27 -19.67 -5.38
N GLU A 219 -12.34 -19.41 -6.68
CA GLU A 219 -12.93 -18.21 -7.24
C GLU A 219 -14.45 -18.25 -7.25
N GLN A 220 -15.09 -17.07 -7.31
CA GLN A 220 -16.54 -16.89 -7.20
C GLN A 220 -17.30 -17.65 -8.28
N HIS A 221 -16.85 -17.69 -9.53
CA HIS A 221 -17.53 -18.37 -10.62
C HIS A 221 -17.64 -19.89 -10.42
N ILE A 222 -16.80 -20.46 -9.56
CA ILE A 222 -16.82 -21.90 -9.18
C ILE A 222 -17.49 -22.07 -7.81
N ARG A 223 -17.06 -21.33 -6.80
CA ARG A 223 -17.50 -21.46 -5.40
C ARG A 223 -18.87 -20.80 -5.14
N ARG A 224 -19.26 -19.85 -5.98
CA ARG A 224 -20.52 -19.09 -5.88
C ARG A 224 -20.64 -18.41 -4.49
N GLU A 225 -21.73 -18.64 -3.77
CA GLU A 225 -21.99 -18.10 -2.42
C GLU A 225 -20.97 -18.55 -1.34
N LYS A 226 -20.17 -19.56 -1.64
CA LYS A 226 -19.12 -20.06 -0.74
C LYS A 226 -17.75 -19.46 -1.04
N ALA A 227 -17.63 -18.57 -1.99
CA ALA A 227 -16.38 -17.87 -2.28
C ALA A 227 -16.04 -16.90 -1.13
N SER A 228 -14.76 -16.77 -0.82
CA SER A 228 -14.29 -15.83 0.19
C SER A 228 -14.20 -14.39 -0.32
N SER A 229 -14.25 -14.19 -1.63
CA SER A 229 -14.11 -12.89 -2.29
C SER A 229 -14.99 -12.80 -3.54
N ASN A 230 -15.41 -11.58 -3.87
CA ASN A 230 -16.12 -11.24 -5.10
C ASN A 230 -15.20 -10.78 -6.23
N VAL A 231 -13.90 -10.69 -6.00
CA VAL A 231 -12.93 -10.29 -7.02
C VAL A 231 -12.98 -11.29 -8.18
N CYS A 232 -13.30 -10.79 -9.37
CA CYS A 232 -13.44 -11.59 -10.58
C CYS A 232 -12.34 -11.28 -11.59
N SER A 233 -12.19 -10.01 -11.94
CA SER A 233 -11.17 -9.52 -12.88
C SER A 233 -10.03 -8.84 -12.11
N ASN A 234 -8.92 -8.64 -12.79
CA ASN A 234 -7.78 -7.89 -12.29
C ASN A 234 -7.50 -6.69 -13.21
N GLU A 235 -6.61 -5.81 -12.76
CA GLU A 235 -6.17 -4.61 -13.48
C GLU A 235 -4.98 -4.97 -14.40
N ALA A 236 -5.22 -5.80 -15.43
CA ALA A 236 -4.16 -6.39 -16.26
C ALA A 236 -3.28 -5.35 -16.95
N LEU A 237 -3.87 -4.27 -17.49
CA LEU A 237 -3.11 -3.19 -18.13
C LEU A 237 -2.25 -2.42 -17.12
N CYS A 238 -2.78 -2.17 -15.93
CA CYS A 238 -2.06 -1.49 -14.86
C CYS A 238 -0.90 -2.37 -14.33
N ALA A 239 -1.14 -3.68 -14.17
CA ALA A 239 -0.09 -4.63 -13.81
C ALA A 239 1.02 -4.71 -14.87
N LEU A 240 0.65 -4.69 -16.18
CA LEU A 240 1.63 -4.62 -17.28
C LEU A 240 2.44 -3.30 -17.18
N THR A 241 1.81 -2.18 -16.95
CA THR A 241 2.49 -0.88 -16.79
C THR A 241 3.47 -0.91 -15.61
N ALA A 242 3.06 -1.46 -14.47
CA ALA A 242 3.93 -1.63 -13.30
C ALA A 242 5.11 -2.56 -13.59
N SER A 243 4.90 -3.66 -14.32
CA SER A 243 5.96 -4.58 -14.73
C SER A 243 6.99 -3.89 -15.64
N VAL A 244 6.52 -3.07 -16.59
CA VAL A 244 7.41 -2.30 -17.47
C VAL A 244 8.19 -1.26 -16.66
N TYR A 245 7.53 -0.54 -15.75
CA TYR A 245 8.19 0.43 -14.87
C TYR A 245 9.28 -0.25 -14.02
N LEU A 246 8.96 -1.33 -13.33
CA LEU A 246 9.89 -2.04 -12.47
C LEU A 246 11.06 -2.64 -13.27
N SER A 247 10.81 -3.14 -14.48
CA SER A 247 11.86 -3.65 -15.37
C SER A 247 12.80 -2.56 -15.85
N LEU A 248 12.28 -1.36 -16.15
CA LEU A 248 13.09 -0.22 -16.60
C LEU A 248 13.90 0.39 -15.46
N MET A 249 13.28 0.53 -14.28
CA MET A 249 13.93 1.11 -13.10
C MET A 249 14.95 0.14 -12.52
N GLY A 250 14.62 -1.13 -12.45
CA GLY A 250 15.40 -2.14 -11.73
C GLY A 250 15.51 -1.83 -10.23
N PRO A 251 16.23 -2.66 -9.47
CA PRO A 251 16.41 -2.44 -8.03
C PRO A 251 17.12 -1.13 -7.71
N ASP A 252 18.13 -0.76 -8.50
CA ASP A 252 18.89 0.48 -8.30
C ASP A 252 18.05 1.74 -8.59
N GLY A 253 17.21 1.73 -9.62
CA GLY A 253 16.32 2.83 -9.93
C GLY A 253 15.26 3.02 -8.85
N LEU A 254 14.64 1.94 -8.37
CA LEU A 254 13.67 2.00 -7.29
C LEU A 254 14.30 2.50 -5.98
N ARG A 255 15.52 2.04 -5.67
CA ARG A 255 16.30 2.54 -4.53
C ARG A 255 16.56 4.05 -4.65
N GLN A 256 16.99 4.53 -5.82
CA GLN A 256 17.22 5.95 -6.06
C GLN A 256 15.94 6.79 -5.91
N VAL A 257 14.78 6.30 -6.38
CA VAL A 257 13.48 6.95 -6.14
C VAL A 257 13.23 7.08 -4.65
N GLY A 258 13.37 5.99 -3.89
CA GLY A 258 13.19 6.00 -2.43
C GLY A 258 14.13 6.96 -1.72
N GLU A 259 15.42 6.96 -2.06
CA GLU A 259 16.43 7.87 -1.51
C GLU A 259 16.09 9.35 -1.80
N GLN A 260 15.64 9.66 -3.03
CA GLN A 260 15.24 11.03 -3.39
C GLN A 260 13.99 11.48 -2.65
N CYS A 261 12.98 10.63 -2.55
CA CYS A 261 11.77 10.91 -1.77
C CYS A 261 12.12 11.23 -0.31
N HIS A 262 12.91 10.36 0.32
CA HIS A 262 13.36 10.53 1.70
C HIS A 262 14.16 11.83 1.89
N ALA A 263 15.18 12.06 1.07
CA ALA A 263 16.07 13.22 1.21
C ALA A 263 15.29 14.55 1.02
N LYS A 264 14.39 14.62 0.06
CA LYS A 264 13.62 15.84 -0.22
C LYS A 264 12.58 16.14 0.85
N ALA A 265 11.89 15.13 1.37
CA ALA A 265 10.96 15.29 2.47
C ALA A 265 11.66 15.75 3.75
N HIS A 266 12.82 15.15 4.08
CA HIS A 266 13.62 15.56 5.23
C HIS A 266 14.20 16.96 5.06
N TYR A 267 14.60 17.34 3.86
CA TYR A 267 14.98 18.71 3.55
C TYR A 267 13.83 19.71 3.78
N LEU A 268 12.65 19.42 3.22
CA LEU A 268 11.47 20.28 3.40
C LEU A 268 11.07 20.41 4.87
N ALA A 269 11.07 19.30 5.62
CA ALA A 269 10.76 19.28 7.05
C ALA A 269 11.75 20.14 7.85
N ALA A 270 13.05 20.02 7.56
CA ALA A 270 14.09 20.80 8.22
C ALA A 270 13.96 22.31 7.95
N GLU A 271 13.65 22.70 6.70
CA GLU A 271 13.47 24.12 6.35
C GLU A 271 12.19 24.71 6.95
N LEU A 272 11.08 23.98 6.93
CA LEU A 272 9.82 24.39 7.58
C LEU A 272 10.00 24.57 9.09
N CYS A 273 10.66 23.63 9.77
CA CYS A 273 10.89 23.71 11.21
C CYS A 273 11.87 24.83 11.67
N ARG A 274 12.53 25.51 10.73
CA ARG A 274 13.30 26.74 11.04
C ARG A 274 12.39 27.99 11.17
N LEU A 275 11.15 27.89 10.70
CA LEU A 275 10.18 28.98 10.77
C LEU A 275 9.59 29.10 12.19
N PRO A 276 9.36 30.32 12.68
CA PRO A 276 8.78 30.51 14.02
C PRO A 276 7.40 29.84 14.15
N GLY A 277 7.24 29.04 15.20
CA GLY A 277 5.96 28.36 15.52
C GLY A 277 5.69 27.11 14.68
N VAL A 278 6.64 26.65 13.87
CA VAL A 278 6.54 25.39 13.12
C VAL A 278 7.37 24.31 13.79
N SER A 279 6.78 23.13 13.99
CA SER A 279 7.48 21.97 14.56
C SER A 279 6.92 20.65 13.98
N LEU A 280 7.76 19.61 13.97
CA LEU A 280 7.25 18.26 13.68
C LEU A 280 6.31 17.83 14.80
N ARG A 281 5.12 17.32 14.43
CA ARG A 281 4.17 16.76 15.39
C ARG A 281 4.68 15.45 15.97
N TYR A 282 5.20 14.59 15.09
CA TYR A 282 5.73 13.29 15.45
C TYR A 282 7.23 13.28 15.21
N PRO A 283 8.05 13.15 16.24
CA PRO A 283 9.52 13.22 16.12
C PRO A 283 10.16 11.90 15.70
N GLY A 284 9.36 10.85 15.44
CA GLY A 284 9.82 9.54 14.99
C GLY A 284 10.40 9.55 13.57
N PRO A 285 11.00 8.45 13.13
CA PRO A 285 11.50 8.32 11.77
C PRO A 285 10.33 8.31 10.78
N PHE A 286 10.48 9.03 9.66
CA PHE A 286 9.48 9.11 8.59
C PHE A 286 10.13 8.93 7.21
N PHE A 287 9.32 8.62 6.21
CA PHE A 287 9.82 8.39 4.86
C PHE A 287 9.71 9.65 3.99
N HIS A 288 8.57 9.90 3.36
CA HIS A 288 8.38 11.02 2.42
C HIS A 288 7.18 11.90 2.76
N GLU A 289 6.46 11.53 3.80
CA GLU A 289 5.36 12.30 4.38
C GLU A 289 5.67 12.59 5.84
N PHE A 290 5.21 13.74 6.33
CA PHE A 290 5.39 14.17 7.71
C PHE A 290 4.36 15.21 8.11
N VAL A 291 4.02 15.28 9.39
CA VAL A 291 3.07 16.26 9.93
C VAL A 291 3.82 17.36 10.67
N THR A 292 3.47 18.62 10.34
CA THR A 292 3.89 19.76 11.15
C THR A 292 2.71 20.38 11.87
N ASP A 293 2.94 20.79 13.11
CA ASP A 293 2.14 21.80 13.78
C ASP A 293 2.61 23.18 13.30
N LEU A 294 1.69 24.06 12.95
CA LEU A 294 2.01 25.41 12.50
C LEU A 294 0.83 26.37 12.73
N PRO A 295 1.11 27.67 12.94
CA PRO A 295 0.04 28.67 13.00
C PRO A 295 -0.69 28.79 11.66
N GLU A 296 -1.99 29.10 11.73
CA GLU A 296 -2.81 29.48 10.57
C GLU A 296 -2.74 28.49 9.38
N PRO A 297 -2.86 27.16 9.56
CA PRO A 297 -2.66 26.18 8.50
C PRO A 297 -3.53 26.44 7.27
N GLN A 298 -4.75 26.93 7.45
CA GLN A 298 -5.66 27.24 6.36
C GLN A 298 -5.18 28.45 5.50
N LYS A 299 -4.58 29.46 6.14
CA LYS A 299 -4.01 30.60 5.39
C LYS A 299 -2.78 30.16 4.61
N VAL A 300 -1.96 29.28 5.18
CA VAL A 300 -0.81 28.68 4.50
C VAL A 300 -1.26 27.91 3.27
N LEU A 301 -2.25 27.02 3.38
CA LEU A 301 -2.80 26.29 2.23
C LEU A 301 -3.31 27.23 1.14
N SER A 302 -4.11 28.26 1.51
CA SER A 302 -4.65 29.21 0.54
C SER A 302 -3.54 30.04 -0.18
N ALA A 303 -2.46 30.37 0.54
CA ALA A 303 -1.33 31.10 -0.04
C ALA A 303 -0.52 30.23 -1.02
N LEU A 304 -0.32 28.94 -0.70
CA LEU A 304 0.33 27.96 -1.58
C LEU A 304 -0.53 27.73 -2.84
N GLU A 305 -1.84 27.50 -2.66
CA GLU A 305 -2.78 27.30 -3.77
C GLU A 305 -2.81 28.50 -4.73
N ALA A 306 -2.77 29.71 -4.21
CA ALA A 306 -2.68 30.94 -5.02
C ALA A 306 -1.42 31.02 -5.88
N ARG A 307 -0.38 30.25 -5.56
CA ARG A 307 0.86 30.10 -6.35
C ARG A 307 0.91 28.79 -7.13
N GLY A 308 -0.20 28.05 -7.21
CA GLY A 308 -0.30 26.78 -7.94
C GLY A 308 0.34 25.58 -7.22
N ILE A 309 0.58 25.67 -5.91
CA ILE A 309 1.15 24.60 -5.09
C ILE A 309 0.06 23.97 -4.24
N LEU A 310 -0.16 22.67 -4.37
CA LEU A 310 -0.97 21.90 -3.43
C LEU A 310 -0.11 21.59 -2.20
N GLY A 311 -0.27 22.38 -1.15
CA GLY A 311 0.63 22.47 -0.01
C GLY A 311 0.44 21.44 1.10
N GLY A 312 -0.19 20.32 0.79
CA GLY A 312 -0.40 19.24 1.77
C GLY A 312 -1.85 19.07 2.19
N TRP A 313 -2.07 18.14 3.11
CA TRP A 313 -3.38 17.78 3.61
C TRP A 313 -3.63 18.38 5.00
N PRO A 314 -4.78 19.06 5.24
CA PRO A 314 -5.07 19.64 6.54
C PRO A 314 -5.33 18.54 7.57
N VAL A 315 -4.66 18.65 8.72
CA VAL A 315 -4.91 17.86 9.93
C VAL A 315 -5.21 18.81 11.07
N GLU A 316 -5.83 18.33 12.14
CA GLU A 316 -6.16 19.19 13.28
C GLU A 316 -4.90 19.93 13.79
N GLY A 317 -4.90 21.26 13.71
CA GLY A 317 -3.79 22.11 14.16
C GLY A 317 -2.53 22.09 13.30
N GLY A 318 -2.54 21.48 12.11
CA GLY A 318 -1.33 21.37 11.29
C GLY A 318 -1.58 20.92 9.87
N LEU A 319 -0.50 20.52 9.20
CA LEU A 319 -0.50 20.02 7.83
C LEU A 319 0.33 18.74 7.70
N LEU A 320 -0.22 17.78 6.97
CA LEU A 320 0.52 16.62 6.46
C LEU A 320 1.14 17.00 5.11
N TRP A 321 2.44 16.98 5.04
CA TRP A 321 3.25 17.30 3.86
C TRP A 321 3.71 16.03 3.15
N CYS A 322 3.93 16.15 1.85
CA CYS A 322 4.53 15.09 1.04
C CYS A 322 5.55 15.70 0.07
N ALA A 323 6.74 15.12 -0.01
CA ALA A 323 7.72 15.45 -1.04
C ALA A 323 8.30 14.15 -1.63
N THR A 324 8.32 14.07 -2.95
CA THR A 324 8.75 12.88 -3.69
C THR A 324 9.99 13.19 -4.56
N GLU A 325 10.42 12.22 -5.34
CA GLU A 325 11.50 12.38 -6.30
C GLU A 325 11.23 13.47 -7.35
N LYS A 326 9.95 13.83 -7.55
CA LYS A 326 9.52 14.74 -8.63
C LYS A 326 9.80 16.20 -8.32
N GLN A 327 9.73 16.64 -7.08
CA GLN A 327 9.97 18.04 -6.73
C GLN A 327 11.45 18.39 -6.84
N SER A 328 11.74 19.55 -7.43
CA SER A 328 13.07 20.16 -7.41
C SER A 328 13.31 20.90 -6.07
N ARG A 329 14.57 21.15 -5.75
CA ARG A 329 14.92 21.95 -4.59
C ARG A 329 14.32 23.36 -4.65
N ALA A 330 14.30 23.98 -5.83
CA ALA A 330 13.74 25.31 -6.02
C ALA A 330 12.25 25.37 -5.68
N GLU A 331 11.48 24.35 -6.07
CA GLU A 331 10.05 24.27 -5.73
C GLU A 331 9.83 24.08 -4.22
N LEU A 332 10.68 23.30 -3.56
CA LEU A 332 10.63 23.15 -2.09
C LEU A 332 10.99 24.47 -1.37
N ASP A 333 12.03 25.17 -1.83
CA ASP A 333 12.45 26.48 -1.29
C ASP A 333 11.34 27.54 -1.52
N GLU A 334 10.65 27.53 -2.66
CA GLU A 334 9.50 28.38 -2.93
C GLU A 334 8.35 28.11 -1.95
N ALA A 335 8.00 26.85 -1.73
CA ALA A 335 6.96 26.49 -0.77
C ALA A 335 7.29 27.00 0.64
N VAL A 336 8.53 26.81 1.11
CA VAL A 336 8.98 27.32 2.41
C VAL A 336 8.91 28.84 2.48
N SER A 337 9.29 29.55 1.39
CA SER A 337 9.21 31.02 1.33
C SER A 337 7.77 31.53 1.45
N ILE A 338 6.81 30.86 0.80
CA ILE A 338 5.39 31.22 0.90
C ILE A 338 4.87 31.01 2.32
N VAL A 339 5.22 29.88 2.97
CA VAL A 339 4.85 29.63 4.36
C VAL A 339 5.40 30.75 5.26
N LYS A 340 6.67 31.12 5.08
CA LYS A 340 7.31 32.22 5.82
C LYS A 340 6.56 33.54 5.63
N GLU A 341 6.21 33.90 4.39
CA GLU A 341 5.45 35.15 4.09
C GLU A 341 4.10 35.21 4.83
N VAL A 342 3.46 34.06 5.07
CA VAL A 342 2.20 34.00 5.82
C VAL A 342 2.43 34.16 7.31
N LEU A 343 3.48 33.52 7.86
CA LEU A 343 3.77 33.54 9.29
C LEU A 343 4.37 34.88 9.78
N ASP A 344 5.01 35.65 8.90
CA ASP A 344 5.60 36.96 9.19
C ASP A 344 4.55 38.10 9.22
N ARG A 345 3.30 37.83 8.85
CA ARG A 345 2.17 38.79 8.82
C ARG A 345 1.32 38.74 10.10
#